data_b66b156add4255fdbb0119bfe61c455d
#
_entry.id   b66b156add4255fdbb0119bfe61c455d
#
_cell.length_a   1.000
_cell.length_b   1.000
_cell.length_c   1.000
_cell.angle_alpha   90.00
_cell.angle_beta   90.00
_cell.angle_gamma   90.00
#
_symmetry.space_group_name_H-M   'P 1'
#
loop_
_entity.id
_entity.type
_entity.pdbx_description
1 polymer ?
#
loop_
_entity_poly.entity_id
_entity_poly.type
_entity_poly.pdbx_seq_one_letter_code
_entity_poly.pdbx_strand_id
1 'polypeptide(L)'
;MVDTEYDYVVKSLFEADYKDAQAYHRRALQFRDEGHAFSLVFNIASVALERYLVALCELYGEEPMNHNFITLAITIEKLVGIPKDLSKEIKSLDQIFGICFLDNYFHGTPTEGDAERTLRMCDEVMNLFDREKMASVRA
;
A
#
# COMPACT_ATOMS: atom_id res chain seq x y z
N MET A 1 20.31 -22.60 -1.09
CA MET A 1 19.31 -23.43 -0.41
C MET A 1 18.15 -22.54 0.03
N VAL A 2 16.94 -22.96 -0.26
CA VAL A 2 15.74 -22.18 0.09
C VAL A 2 15.38 -22.49 1.53
N ASP A 3 15.15 -21.43 2.33
CA ASP A 3 14.64 -21.58 3.68
C ASP A 3 13.13 -21.80 3.60
N THR A 4 12.69 -23.05 3.70
CA THR A 4 11.27 -23.40 3.56
C THR A 4 10.41 -22.83 4.67
N GLU A 5 10.96 -22.66 5.87
CA GLU A 5 10.25 -22.06 6.99
C GLU A 5 10.03 -20.58 6.78
N TYR A 6 11.05 -19.87 6.31
CA TYR A 6 10.95 -18.47 5.94
C TYR A 6 9.92 -18.25 4.82
N ASP A 7 10.00 -19.09 3.76
CA ASP A 7 9.06 -19.01 2.64
C ASP A 7 7.61 -19.19 3.11
N TYR A 8 7.37 -20.12 4.04
CA TYR A 8 6.03 -20.33 4.58
C TYR A 8 5.54 -19.09 5.32
N VAL A 9 6.38 -18.47 6.14
CA VAL A 9 6.02 -17.26 6.89
C VAL A 9 5.68 -16.12 5.92
N VAL A 10 6.50 -15.92 4.90
CA VAL A 10 6.26 -14.85 3.91
C VAL A 10 4.97 -15.09 3.13
N LYS A 11 4.68 -16.34 2.76
CA LYS A 11 3.42 -16.68 2.10
C LYS A 11 2.21 -16.36 2.98
N SER A 12 2.29 -16.70 4.26
CA SER A 12 1.22 -16.43 5.23
C SER A 12 0.99 -14.94 5.40
N LEU A 13 2.08 -14.17 5.48
CA LEU A 13 2.01 -12.72 5.58
C LEU A 13 1.40 -12.10 4.34
N PHE A 14 1.80 -12.57 3.15
CA PHE A 14 1.22 -12.08 1.90
C PHE A 14 -0.28 -12.22 1.88
N GLU A 15 -0.79 -13.40 2.19
CA GLU A 15 -2.24 -13.65 2.16
C GLU A 15 -2.98 -12.74 3.15
N ALA A 16 -2.44 -12.59 4.35
CA ALA A 16 -3.05 -11.74 5.38
C ALA A 16 -3.05 -10.28 4.95
N ASP A 17 -1.92 -9.77 4.48
CA ASP A 17 -1.80 -8.36 4.11
C ASP A 17 -2.58 -8.02 2.86
N TYR A 18 -2.63 -8.94 1.88
CA TYR A 18 -3.44 -8.73 0.67
C TYR A 18 -4.92 -8.68 1.02
N LYS A 19 -5.37 -9.57 1.89
CA LYS A 19 -6.76 -9.62 2.35
C LYS A 19 -7.14 -8.35 3.10
N ASP A 20 -6.25 -7.90 3.98
CA ASP A 20 -6.45 -6.67 4.74
C ASP A 20 -6.51 -5.47 3.80
N ALA A 21 -5.61 -5.41 2.81
CA ALA A 21 -5.61 -4.32 1.84
C ALA A 21 -6.95 -4.23 1.12
N GLN A 22 -7.48 -5.37 0.68
CA GLN A 22 -8.77 -5.40 -0.01
C GLN A 22 -9.91 -4.96 0.90
N ALA A 23 -9.88 -5.36 2.17
CA ALA A 23 -10.92 -4.98 3.13
C ALA A 23 -10.90 -3.48 3.41
N TYR A 24 -9.74 -2.91 3.64
CA TYR A 24 -9.60 -1.46 3.85
C TYR A 24 -9.96 -0.67 2.60
N HIS A 25 -9.58 -1.18 1.43
CA HIS A 25 -9.92 -0.55 0.16
C HIS A 25 -11.43 -0.46 -0.03
N ARG A 26 -12.13 -1.56 0.18
CA ARG A 26 -13.60 -1.59 0.10
C ARG A 26 -14.24 -0.65 1.11
N ARG A 27 -13.70 -0.60 2.32
CA ARG A 27 -14.22 0.27 3.36
C ARG A 27 -14.01 1.75 3.01
N ALA A 28 -12.86 2.11 2.44
CA ALA A 28 -12.63 3.47 2.00
C ALA A 28 -13.61 3.90 0.92
N LEU A 29 -13.88 3.02 -0.05
CA LEU A 29 -14.86 3.27 -1.10
C LEU A 29 -16.26 3.45 -0.52
N GLN A 30 -16.63 2.61 0.44
CA GLN A 30 -17.92 2.69 1.11
C GLN A 30 -18.07 4.04 1.84
N PHE A 31 -17.06 4.44 2.58
CA PHE A 31 -17.12 5.71 3.31
C PHE A 31 -17.18 6.91 2.37
N ARG A 32 -16.47 6.85 1.24
CA ARG A 32 -16.58 7.88 0.21
C ARG A 32 -18.02 7.98 -0.31
N ASP A 33 -18.59 6.84 -0.67
CA ASP A 33 -19.94 6.80 -1.24
C ASP A 33 -21.01 7.21 -0.24
N GLU A 34 -20.77 7.00 1.05
CA GLU A 34 -21.67 7.41 2.12
C GLU A 34 -21.48 8.86 2.54
N GLY A 35 -20.53 9.58 1.94
CA GLY A 35 -20.34 10.99 2.19
C GLY A 35 -19.56 11.32 3.47
N HIS A 36 -18.76 10.41 3.96
CA HIS A 36 -17.92 10.67 5.14
C HIS A 36 -16.82 11.69 4.83
N ALA A 37 -16.23 12.24 5.87
CA ALA A 37 -15.18 13.25 5.74
C ALA A 37 -14.02 12.73 4.88
N PHE A 38 -13.45 13.61 4.05
CA PHE A 38 -12.35 13.25 3.16
C PHE A 38 -11.12 12.76 3.94
N SER A 39 -10.89 13.32 5.15
CA SER A 39 -9.77 12.86 5.99
C SER A 39 -9.93 11.41 6.41
N LEU A 40 -11.15 10.98 6.70
CA LEU A 40 -11.42 9.58 7.04
C LEU A 40 -11.19 8.67 5.85
N VAL A 41 -11.73 9.04 4.69
CA VAL A 41 -11.55 8.28 3.45
C VAL A 41 -10.06 8.17 3.12
N PHE A 42 -9.34 9.29 3.18
CA PHE A 42 -7.91 9.33 2.93
C PHE A 42 -7.14 8.41 3.87
N ASN A 43 -7.43 8.47 5.17
CA ASN A 43 -6.72 7.66 6.15
C ASN A 43 -6.91 6.17 5.91
N ILE A 44 -8.14 5.75 5.63
CA ILE A 44 -8.43 4.33 5.39
C ILE A 44 -7.85 3.88 4.05
N ALA A 45 -7.97 4.69 3.01
CA ALA A 45 -7.36 4.39 1.71
C ALA A 45 -5.85 4.27 1.83
N SER A 46 -5.23 5.10 2.67
CA SER A 46 -3.77 5.05 2.88
C SER A 46 -3.34 3.79 3.59
N VAL A 47 -4.13 3.29 4.53
CA VAL A 47 -3.87 1.99 5.16
C VAL A 47 -3.98 0.89 4.11
N ALA A 48 -5.00 0.94 3.27
CA ALA A 48 -5.16 -0.03 2.19
C ALA A 48 -3.94 -0.02 1.26
N LEU A 49 -3.49 1.17 0.86
CA LEU A 49 -2.34 1.30 -0.02
C LEU A 49 -1.07 0.72 0.62
N GLU A 50 -0.83 1.05 1.88
CA GLU A 50 0.32 0.50 2.61
C GLU A 50 0.26 -1.02 2.63
N ARG A 51 -0.89 -1.60 2.92
CA ARG A 51 -1.05 -3.05 2.94
C ARG A 51 -0.85 -3.68 1.56
N TYR A 52 -1.33 -3.06 0.50
CA TYR A 52 -1.06 -3.53 -0.86
C TYR A 52 0.44 -3.51 -1.17
N LEU A 53 1.12 -2.43 -0.79
CA LEU A 53 2.56 -2.32 -1.06
C LEU A 53 3.37 -3.36 -0.29
N VAL A 54 3.03 -3.58 0.98
CA VAL A 54 3.66 -4.62 1.80
C VAL A 54 3.41 -6.00 1.17
N ALA A 55 2.16 -6.29 0.81
CA ALA A 55 1.80 -7.56 0.19
C ALA A 55 2.54 -7.77 -1.13
N LEU A 56 2.71 -6.71 -1.91
CA LEU A 56 3.45 -6.81 -3.17
C LEU A 56 4.91 -7.18 -2.93
N CYS A 57 5.55 -6.60 -1.92
CA CYS A 57 6.91 -7.01 -1.52
C CYS A 57 6.95 -8.48 -1.12
N GLU A 58 5.99 -8.90 -0.31
CA GLU A 58 5.94 -10.28 0.19
C GLU A 58 5.66 -11.30 -0.91
N LEU A 59 4.89 -10.89 -1.94
CA LEU A 59 4.66 -11.76 -3.09
C LEU A 59 5.96 -12.18 -3.77
N TYR A 60 6.97 -11.32 -3.72
CA TYR A 60 8.29 -11.57 -4.29
C TYR A 60 9.32 -11.99 -3.23
N GLY A 61 8.86 -12.40 -2.06
CA GLY A 61 9.73 -12.97 -1.03
C GLY A 61 10.45 -11.95 -0.16
N GLU A 62 10.06 -10.69 -0.26
CA GLU A 62 10.68 -9.62 0.53
C GLU A 62 9.76 -9.18 1.66
N GLU A 63 10.25 -9.25 2.90
CA GLU A 63 9.55 -8.71 4.05
C GLU A 63 10.10 -7.30 4.31
N PRO A 64 9.33 -6.22 4.05
CA PRO A 64 9.88 -4.88 4.22
C PRO A 64 10.15 -4.57 5.67
N MET A 65 11.32 -4.01 5.95
CA MET A 65 11.76 -3.64 7.29
C MET A 65 11.09 -2.36 7.77
N ASN A 66 10.63 -1.54 6.86
CA ASN A 66 10.04 -0.25 7.14
C ASN A 66 8.82 -0.06 6.25
N HIS A 67 7.74 0.46 6.83
CA HIS A 67 6.47 0.60 6.13
C HIS A 67 6.16 2.04 5.71
N ASN A 68 7.13 2.94 5.69
CA ASN A 68 6.87 4.24 5.10
C ASN A 68 6.81 4.13 3.58
N PHE A 69 6.10 5.06 2.96
CA PHE A 69 5.80 4.96 1.53
C PHE A 69 7.06 5.09 0.67
N ILE A 70 8.02 5.93 1.07
CA ILE A 70 9.26 6.08 0.33
C ILE A 70 10.01 4.75 0.27
N THR A 71 10.20 4.10 1.42
CA THR A 71 10.92 2.83 1.50
C THR A 71 10.20 1.73 0.74
N LEU A 72 8.87 1.64 0.89
CA LEU A 72 8.08 0.65 0.17
C LEU A 72 8.18 0.85 -1.34
N ALA A 73 8.07 2.07 -1.81
CA ALA A 73 8.17 2.36 -3.25
C ALA A 73 9.56 1.99 -3.79
N ILE A 74 10.62 2.32 -3.07
CA ILE A 74 11.99 1.97 -3.48
C ILE A 74 12.16 0.45 -3.57
N THR A 75 11.63 -0.28 -2.58
CA THR A 75 11.72 -1.74 -2.58
C THR A 75 10.99 -2.32 -3.79
N ILE A 76 9.80 -1.81 -4.08
CA ILE A 76 8.99 -2.31 -5.20
C ILE A 76 9.64 -1.99 -6.53
N GLU A 77 10.30 -0.84 -6.67
CA GLU A 77 11.04 -0.50 -7.88
C GLU A 77 12.10 -1.56 -8.24
N LYS A 78 12.65 -2.22 -7.23
CA LYS A 78 13.65 -3.27 -7.43
C LYS A 78 13.03 -4.61 -7.78
N LEU A 79 11.77 -4.83 -7.43
CA LEU A 79 11.12 -6.13 -7.58
C LEU A 79 10.26 -6.22 -8.83
N VAL A 80 9.59 -5.16 -9.19
CA VAL A 80 8.67 -5.13 -10.34
C VAL A 80 8.83 -3.82 -11.10
N GLY A 81 8.32 -3.82 -12.33
CA GLY A 81 8.31 -2.60 -13.14
C GLY A 81 7.15 -1.72 -12.75
N ILE A 82 7.39 -0.78 -11.85
CA ILE A 82 6.38 0.17 -11.44
C ILE A 82 6.51 1.45 -12.28
N PRO A 83 5.39 2.03 -12.76
CA PRO A 83 5.44 3.31 -13.48
C PRO A 83 6.09 4.39 -12.63
N LYS A 84 6.96 5.19 -13.23
CA LYS A 84 7.71 6.23 -12.50
C LYS A 84 6.80 7.24 -11.82
N ASP A 85 5.75 7.66 -12.50
CA ASP A 85 4.81 8.64 -11.95
C ASP A 85 4.07 8.07 -10.74
N LEU A 86 3.68 6.80 -10.80
CA LEU A 86 3.04 6.14 -9.67
C LEU A 86 3.98 6.05 -8.48
N SER A 87 5.23 5.64 -8.71
CA SER A 87 6.22 5.56 -7.63
C SER A 87 6.45 6.91 -6.98
N LYS A 88 6.59 7.96 -7.79
CA LYS A 88 6.78 9.32 -7.29
C LYS A 88 5.59 9.79 -6.46
N GLU A 89 4.39 9.47 -6.91
CA GLU A 89 3.17 9.85 -6.21
C GLU A 89 3.05 9.12 -4.87
N ILE A 90 3.37 7.82 -4.85
CA ILE A 90 3.38 7.05 -3.60
C ILE A 90 4.36 7.66 -2.60
N LYS A 91 5.58 7.99 -3.04
CA LYS A 91 6.58 8.59 -2.18
C LYS A 91 6.12 9.92 -1.58
N SER A 92 5.33 10.68 -2.33
CA SER A 92 4.83 11.98 -1.86
C SER A 92 3.88 11.87 -0.68
N LEU A 93 3.29 10.71 -0.44
CA LEU A 93 2.36 10.52 0.67
C LEU A 93 3.04 10.66 2.03
N ASP A 94 4.32 10.38 2.12
CA ASP A 94 5.06 10.56 3.36
C ASP A 94 5.07 12.02 3.82
N GLN A 95 4.93 12.96 2.90
CA GLN A 95 4.82 14.37 3.24
C GLN A 95 3.45 14.72 3.80
N ILE A 96 2.40 14.11 3.25
CA ILE A 96 1.02 14.36 3.69
C ILE A 96 0.81 13.80 5.08
N PHE A 97 1.38 12.64 5.38
CA PHE A 97 1.22 12.02 6.70
C PHE A 97 1.99 12.72 7.81
N GLY A 98 2.55 13.88 7.53
CA GLY A 98 3.20 14.62 8.58
C GLY A 98 4.30 13.83 9.21
N ILE A 99 5.05 13.17 8.41
CA ILE A 99 6.22 12.49 8.91
C ILE A 99 7.12 13.46 9.59
N CYS A 100 6.81 14.68 9.40
CA CYS A 100 7.34 15.72 10.20
C CYS A 100 6.76 15.72 11.61
N PHE A 101 6.53 14.53 12.13
CA PHE A 101 6.18 14.41 13.54
C PHE A 101 7.25 15.02 14.44
N LEU A 102 8.39 15.32 13.88
CA LEU A 102 9.46 15.99 14.60
C LEU A 102 9.12 17.43 14.93
N ASP A 103 8.33 18.09 14.14
CA ASP A 103 8.00 19.49 14.36
C ASP A 103 6.55 19.71 14.78
N ASN A 104 5.75 18.69 14.77
CA ASN A 104 4.33 18.74 15.17
C ASN A 104 3.50 19.78 14.42
N TYR A 105 3.96 20.20 13.26
CA TYR A 105 3.22 21.19 12.52
C TYR A 105 2.00 20.57 11.87
N PHE A 106 0.96 21.38 11.84
CA PHE A 106 -0.23 21.05 11.13
C PHE A 106 0.05 21.07 9.62
N HIS A 107 -0.17 19.95 8.97
CA HIS A 107 0.08 19.82 7.53
C HIS A 107 -1.21 19.96 6.72
N GLY A 108 -2.29 20.34 7.37
CA GLY A 108 -3.57 20.49 6.74
C GLY A 108 -4.40 19.21 6.78
N THR A 109 -5.68 19.38 6.61
CA THR A 109 -6.60 18.26 6.48
C THR A 109 -6.55 17.75 5.05
N PRO A 110 -6.45 16.43 4.84
CA PRO A 110 -6.51 15.88 3.49
C PRO A 110 -7.76 16.35 2.75
N THR A 111 -7.57 16.71 1.49
CA THR A 111 -8.64 17.21 0.63
C THR A 111 -9.35 16.07 -0.06
N GLU A 112 -10.47 16.39 -0.72
CA GLU A 112 -11.14 15.43 -1.61
C GLU A 112 -10.18 14.90 -2.66
N GLY A 113 -9.35 15.78 -3.23
CA GLY A 113 -8.34 15.37 -4.22
C GLY A 113 -7.33 14.37 -3.66
N ASP A 114 -6.90 14.57 -2.42
CA ASP A 114 -5.98 13.63 -1.76
C ASP A 114 -6.64 12.26 -1.57
N ALA A 115 -7.90 12.24 -1.13
CA ALA A 115 -8.64 10.99 -0.94
C ALA A 115 -8.82 10.23 -2.26
N GLU A 116 -9.27 10.93 -3.31
CA GLU A 116 -9.49 10.32 -4.63
C GLU A 116 -8.17 9.82 -5.23
N ARG A 117 -7.11 10.59 -5.08
CA ARG A 117 -5.79 10.22 -5.59
C ARG A 117 -5.27 8.95 -4.91
N THR A 118 -5.48 8.83 -3.61
CA THR A 118 -5.04 7.66 -2.86
C THR A 118 -5.84 6.42 -3.26
N LEU A 119 -7.15 6.57 -3.46
CA LEU A 119 -7.98 5.47 -3.96
C LEU A 119 -7.53 5.02 -5.34
N ARG A 120 -7.19 5.97 -6.23
CA ARG A 120 -6.68 5.65 -7.55
C ARG A 120 -5.35 4.89 -7.46
N MET A 121 -4.48 5.30 -6.55
CA MET A 121 -3.22 4.59 -6.31
C MET A 121 -3.46 3.15 -5.85
N CYS A 122 -4.47 2.92 -5.01
CA CYS A 122 -4.84 1.56 -4.60
C CYS A 122 -5.18 0.69 -5.82
N ASP A 123 -5.98 1.22 -6.74
CA ASP A 123 -6.33 0.50 -7.96
C ASP A 123 -5.11 0.22 -8.82
N GLU A 124 -4.24 1.21 -8.99
CA GLU A 124 -3.04 1.05 -9.81
C GLU A 124 -2.06 0.04 -9.22
N VAL A 125 -1.87 0.07 -7.90
CA VAL A 125 -0.99 -0.89 -7.23
C VAL A 125 -1.60 -2.30 -7.28
N MET A 126 -2.90 -2.41 -7.10
CA MET A 126 -3.58 -3.70 -7.21
C MET A 126 -3.33 -4.34 -8.58
N ASN A 127 -3.27 -3.54 -9.63
CA ASN A 127 -3.01 -4.03 -10.98
C ASN A 127 -1.56 -4.46 -11.22
N LEU A 128 -0.65 -4.18 -10.29
CA LEU A 128 0.74 -4.64 -10.39
C LEU A 128 0.91 -6.10 -9.93
N PHE A 129 -0.10 -6.66 -9.27
CA PHE A 129 -0.02 -8.04 -8.79
C PHE A 129 -0.15 -9.01 -9.95
N ASP A 130 0.87 -9.84 -10.15
CA ASP A 130 0.88 -10.87 -11.19
C ASP A 130 0.04 -12.06 -10.75
N ARG A 131 -0.97 -12.41 -11.53
CA ARG A 131 -1.91 -13.48 -11.18
C ARG A 131 -1.25 -14.85 -11.16
N GLU A 132 -0.31 -15.09 -12.07
CA GLU A 132 0.41 -16.36 -12.09
C GLU A 132 1.30 -16.49 -10.85
N LYS A 133 1.97 -15.40 -10.50
CA LYS A 133 2.80 -15.37 -9.30
C LYS A 133 1.95 -15.59 -8.04
N MET A 134 0.79 -14.94 -7.96
CA MET A 134 -0.13 -15.13 -6.84
C MET A 134 -0.58 -16.58 -6.74
N ALA A 135 -0.94 -17.19 -7.85
CA ALA A 135 -1.37 -18.59 -7.87
C ALA A 135 -0.26 -19.51 -7.40
N SER A 136 0.98 -19.27 -7.82
CA SER A 136 2.12 -20.10 -7.42
C SER A 136 2.41 -20.02 -5.93
N VAL A 137 2.22 -18.85 -5.33
CA VAL A 137 2.41 -18.66 -3.88
C VAL A 137 1.30 -19.35 -3.09
N ARG A 138 0.08 -19.37 -3.64
CA ARG A 138 -1.08 -19.98 -2.99
C ARG A 138 -1.17 -21.49 -3.16
N ALA A 139 -0.40 -22.02 -4.08
CA ALA A 139 -0.42 -23.45 -4.39
C ALA A 139 0.10 -24.30 -3.22
#